data_aab527f2d3d8d6abdf77f184aea5ae4c
#
_entry.id   aab527f2d3d8d6abdf77f184aea5ae4c
#
_cell.length_a   1.000
_cell.length_b   1.000
_cell.length_c   1.000
_cell.angle_alpha   90.00
_cell.angle_beta   90.00
_cell.angle_gamma   90.00
#
_symmetry.space_group_name_H-M   'P 1'
#
loop_
_entity.id
_entity.type
_entity.pdbx_description
1 polymer ?
#
loop_
_entity_poly.entity_id
_entity_poly.type
_entity_poly.pdbx_seq_one_letter_code
_entity_poly.pdbx_strand_id
1 'polypeptide(L)'
;MLKIISGIKTSKMKGRKEMKKEFAMIGIGNCGSQITWLMEQRYSNLFDTIYINTSDTDLSMVGEGTIKFKIGDRDEIEGTGANRFKMKNYIREELDVILTREDFKSLIKEKRYVFIVVSTAGGTGSGAGPGLMYVLKNCFPDTHFILVAVLPQIQANEGNQQNTEEFLSELYNDLDDDTVYMIYDNETRSQFSDTECLELVNDGIVEDLRILTCIDNYPTPYDSIDKADMESIIKEPGRLLVTRIKKGLTEKVLEDASIDDIIIKAIKQSCHTETDRNKRVAKWGIISYFTQEVNKLYQSKLEKLCDFVGTPIERFNHNAVNDKGEAHNFLYLVASGLSPINDRSKKIAERIQELRRAKATDESSKYVSNEDHEYNEILARKKEIQKLKREEQIKPKTLFDKFIK
;
A
#
# COMPACT_ATOMS: atom_id res chain seq x y z
N MET A 1 21.91 23.28 1.08
CA MET A 1 21.43 23.86 2.35
C MET A 1 21.14 22.73 3.35
N LEU A 2 22.19 21.98 3.67
CA LEU A 2 22.17 20.81 4.56
C LEU A 2 23.09 21.12 5.75
N LYS A 3 22.53 21.67 6.81
CA LYS A 3 23.10 21.75 8.17
C LYS A 3 22.07 22.43 9.05
N ILE A 4 21.41 21.65 9.87
CA ILE A 4 20.89 21.93 11.21
C ILE A 4 19.94 20.79 11.57
N ILE A 5 20.43 19.67 12.06
CA ILE A 5 19.83 18.82 13.09
C ILE A 5 20.97 17.89 13.57
N SER A 6 21.92 18.46 14.34
CA SER A 6 22.83 17.66 15.17
C SER A 6 22.85 18.31 16.55
N GLY A 7 21.99 17.85 17.44
CA GLY A 7 21.94 18.42 18.78
C GLY A 7 20.97 17.75 19.74
N ILE A 8 20.72 16.45 19.61
CA ILE A 8 20.08 15.71 20.71
C ILE A 8 21.15 14.79 21.30
N LYS A 9 21.73 15.24 22.44
CA LYS A 9 22.59 14.42 23.26
C LYS A 9 21.80 13.20 23.73
N THR A 10 22.18 12.02 23.25
CA THR A 10 21.70 10.74 23.75
C THR A 10 22.19 10.57 25.20
N SER A 11 21.34 10.84 26.16
CA SER A 11 21.56 10.37 27.54
C SER A 11 21.47 8.84 27.51
N LYS A 12 22.56 8.16 27.84
CA LYS A 12 22.61 6.71 28.03
C LYS A 12 21.65 6.32 29.15
N MET A 13 20.42 5.97 28.80
CA MET A 13 19.52 5.25 29.70
C MET A 13 19.98 3.78 29.76
N LYS A 14 20.68 3.41 30.83
CA LYS A 14 20.96 2.03 31.18
C LYS A 14 19.64 1.31 31.47
N GLY A 15 19.34 0.22 30.72
CA GLY A 15 18.35 -0.77 31.12
C GLY A 15 16.98 -0.72 30.42
N ARG A 16 16.83 -0.18 29.20
CA ARG A 16 15.64 -0.48 28.42
C ARG A 16 15.77 -1.89 27.83
N LYS A 17 14.88 -2.80 28.29
CA LYS A 17 14.59 -4.03 27.54
C LYS A 17 14.29 -3.61 26.10
N GLU A 18 14.99 -4.13 25.10
CA GLU A 18 14.65 -3.90 23.70
C GLU A 18 13.17 -4.26 23.54
N MET A 19 12.35 -3.28 23.18
CA MET A 19 10.93 -3.54 22.91
C MET A 19 10.87 -4.40 21.66
N LYS A 20 10.24 -5.55 21.75
CA LYS A 20 10.02 -6.43 20.61
C LYS A 20 9.23 -5.66 19.55
N LYS A 21 9.76 -5.56 18.33
CA LYS A 21 9.05 -4.91 17.23
C LYS A 21 7.87 -5.79 16.82
N GLU A 22 6.67 -5.25 16.90
CA GLU A 22 5.42 -5.95 16.53
C GLU A 22 5.15 -5.91 15.01
N PHE A 23 5.87 -5.07 14.27
CA PHE A 23 5.64 -4.78 12.86
C PHE A 23 6.80 -5.19 11.97
N ALA A 24 6.47 -5.66 10.75
CA ALA A 24 7.43 -5.81 9.68
C ALA A 24 6.89 -5.27 8.36
N MET A 25 7.79 -5.00 7.42
CA MET A 25 7.44 -4.64 6.03
C MET A 25 8.16 -5.56 5.06
N ILE A 26 7.44 -6.03 4.05
CA ILE A 26 7.98 -6.76 2.91
C ILE A 26 7.83 -5.88 1.67
N GLY A 27 8.93 -5.31 1.20
CA GLY A 27 8.97 -4.52 -0.03
C GLY A 27 9.20 -5.42 -1.25
N ILE A 28 8.28 -5.40 -2.21
CA ILE A 28 8.38 -6.24 -3.42
C ILE A 28 8.54 -5.37 -4.67
N GLY A 29 9.60 -5.64 -5.42
CA GLY A 29 10.00 -4.84 -6.58
C GLY A 29 10.53 -3.46 -6.19
N ASN A 30 10.91 -2.64 -7.15
CA ASN A 30 11.58 -1.36 -6.91
C ASN A 30 10.75 -0.41 -6.03
N CYS A 31 9.49 -0.17 -6.36
CA CYS A 31 8.62 0.73 -5.58
C CYS A 31 8.45 0.24 -4.13
N GLY A 32 8.11 -1.05 -3.93
CA GLY A 32 7.97 -1.61 -2.60
C GLY A 32 9.27 -1.55 -1.80
N SER A 33 10.41 -1.81 -2.45
CA SER A 33 11.74 -1.73 -1.82
C SER A 33 12.09 -0.31 -1.39
N GLN A 34 11.81 0.71 -2.21
CA GLN A 34 12.08 2.11 -1.88
C GLN A 34 11.26 2.60 -0.69
N ILE A 35 9.96 2.26 -0.63
CA ILE A 35 9.09 2.64 0.49
C ILE A 35 9.53 1.93 1.77
N THR A 36 9.84 0.65 1.69
CA THR A 36 10.32 -0.15 2.83
C THR A 36 11.66 0.36 3.35
N TRP A 37 12.57 0.75 2.46
CA TRP A 37 13.85 1.34 2.83
C TRP A 37 13.67 2.72 3.49
N LEU A 38 12.76 3.54 3.00
CA LEU A 38 12.44 4.83 3.62
C LEU A 38 11.89 4.64 5.05
N MET A 39 11.07 3.61 5.27
CA MET A 39 10.59 3.21 6.59
C MET A 39 11.75 2.77 7.49
N GLU A 40 12.66 1.94 6.98
CA GLU A 40 13.84 1.48 7.70
C GLU A 40 14.73 2.66 8.13
N GLN A 41 15.00 3.60 7.24
CA GLN A 41 15.82 4.77 7.56
C GLN A 41 15.21 5.66 8.63
N ARG A 42 13.89 5.83 8.62
CA ARG A 42 13.21 6.76 9.55
C ARG A 42 12.77 6.12 10.85
N TYR A 43 12.37 4.85 10.80
CA TYR A 43 11.66 4.16 11.87
C TYR A 43 12.15 2.73 12.10
N SER A 44 13.46 2.50 11.98
CA SER A 44 14.11 1.19 12.19
C SER A 44 13.83 0.57 13.56
N ASN A 45 13.47 1.38 14.54
CA ASN A 45 13.10 0.92 15.88
C ASN A 45 11.67 0.37 15.98
N LEU A 46 10.81 0.60 14.97
CA LEU A 46 9.41 0.17 14.93
C LEU A 46 9.19 -1.02 14.01
N PHE A 47 9.92 -1.07 12.89
CA PHE A 47 9.75 -2.07 11.85
C PHE A 47 11.00 -2.91 11.62
N ASP A 48 10.80 -4.18 11.33
CA ASP A 48 11.79 -5.00 10.62
C ASP A 48 11.44 -5.04 9.13
N THR A 49 12.46 -5.15 8.28
CA THR A 49 12.31 -5.00 6.83
C THR A 49 12.81 -6.22 6.08
N ILE A 50 12.10 -6.57 5.01
CA ILE A 50 12.39 -7.67 4.10
C ILE A 50 12.23 -7.15 2.68
N TYR A 51 13.11 -7.57 1.78
CA TYR A 51 13.11 -7.14 0.39
C TYR A 51 13.05 -8.33 -0.55
N ILE A 52 12.13 -8.26 -1.54
CA ILE A 52 11.97 -9.28 -2.58
C ILE A 52 12.03 -8.57 -3.95
N ASN A 53 13.00 -8.90 -4.77
CA ASN A 53 13.14 -8.29 -6.09
C ASN A 53 13.74 -9.27 -7.11
N THR A 54 13.57 -8.98 -8.38
CA THR A 54 14.17 -9.68 -9.53
C THR A 54 15.43 -8.99 -10.07
N SER A 55 15.87 -7.89 -9.42
CA SER A 55 17.06 -7.12 -9.76
C SER A 55 18.03 -7.08 -8.59
N ASP A 56 19.27 -7.53 -8.81
CA ASP A 56 20.36 -7.40 -7.82
C ASP A 56 20.76 -5.95 -7.65
N THR A 57 20.70 -5.16 -8.71
CA THR A 57 20.97 -3.72 -8.67
C THR A 57 20.03 -3.03 -7.68
N ASP A 58 18.70 -3.26 -7.78
CA ASP A 58 17.72 -2.67 -6.85
C ASP A 58 17.96 -3.17 -5.41
N LEU A 59 18.25 -4.46 -5.21
CA LEU A 59 18.53 -5.03 -3.89
C LEU A 59 19.82 -4.51 -3.26
N SER A 60 20.80 -4.08 -4.07
CA SER A 60 22.03 -3.48 -3.58
C SER A 60 21.83 -2.07 -3.01
N MET A 61 20.78 -1.37 -3.47
CA MET A 61 20.45 0.00 -3.05
C MET A 61 19.72 0.10 -1.72
N VAL A 62 19.20 -1.01 -1.19
CA VAL A 62 18.44 -1.04 0.06
C VAL A 62 19.25 -1.65 1.20
N GLY A 63 18.89 -1.37 2.43
CA GLY A 63 19.54 -1.64 3.71
C GLY A 63 20.55 -2.80 3.78
N GLU A 64 21.68 -2.58 4.45
CA GLU A 64 22.65 -3.64 4.75
C GLU A 64 22.16 -4.46 5.95
N GLY A 65 22.38 -5.80 5.93
CA GLY A 65 22.06 -6.69 7.06
C GLY A 65 20.57 -7.09 7.16
N THR A 66 19.75 -6.72 6.19
CA THR A 66 18.33 -7.10 6.12
C THR A 66 18.10 -8.39 5.34
N ILE A 67 16.93 -9.00 5.51
CA ILE A 67 16.55 -10.20 4.75
C ILE A 67 16.21 -9.79 3.31
N LYS A 68 16.99 -10.31 2.36
CA LYS A 68 16.79 -10.07 0.91
C LYS A 68 16.60 -11.37 0.17
N PHE A 69 15.67 -11.36 -0.77
CA PHE A 69 15.41 -12.45 -1.71
C PHE A 69 15.54 -11.93 -3.14
N LYS A 70 16.56 -12.43 -3.85
CA LYS A 70 16.63 -12.33 -5.31
C LYS A 70 15.82 -13.48 -5.89
N ILE A 71 14.83 -13.14 -6.72
CA ILE A 71 13.92 -14.09 -7.35
C ILE A 71 14.07 -14.03 -8.86
N GLY A 72 13.99 -15.18 -9.53
CA GLY A 72 14.11 -15.32 -10.96
C GLY A 72 15.47 -15.80 -11.43
N ASP A 73 15.54 -16.12 -12.73
CA ASP A 73 16.71 -16.73 -13.34
C ASP A 73 17.94 -15.81 -13.22
N ARG A 74 19.03 -16.38 -12.74
CA ARG A 74 20.32 -15.67 -12.57
C ARG A 74 21.04 -15.43 -13.90
N ASP A 75 20.71 -16.22 -14.91
CA ASP A 75 21.35 -16.17 -16.24
C ASP A 75 20.58 -15.29 -17.24
N GLU A 76 19.37 -14.82 -16.87
CA GLU A 76 18.57 -13.89 -17.66
C GLU A 76 18.85 -12.42 -17.34
N ILE A 77 18.41 -11.53 -18.25
CA ILE A 77 18.40 -10.08 -18.03
C ILE A 77 17.61 -9.77 -16.77
N GLU A 78 18.20 -8.98 -15.88
CA GLU A 78 17.56 -8.54 -14.63
C GLU A 78 16.19 -7.91 -14.83
N GLY A 79 15.28 -8.21 -13.91
CA GLY A 79 13.94 -7.66 -13.89
C GLY A 79 12.91 -8.47 -14.69
N THR A 80 11.66 -8.08 -14.58
CA THR A 80 10.52 -8.71 -15.29
C THR A 80 10.13 -8.00 -16.58
N GLY A 81 10.70 -6.82 -16.87
CA GLY A 81 10.26 -5.99 -17.99
C GLY A 81 8.78 -5.61 -17.93
N ALA A 82 8.26 -5.30 -16.73
CA ALA A 82 6.85 -5.08 -16.45
C ALA A 82 5.91 -6.28 -16.76
N ASN A 83 6.45 -7.48 -16.92
CA ASN A 83 5.68 -8.69 -17.17
C ASN A 83 5.31 -9.38 -15.84
N ARG A 84 4.09 -9.17 -15.35
CA ARG A 84 3.61 -9.77 -14.12
C ARG A 84 3.45 -11.30 -14.19
N PHE A 85 3.17 -11.86 -15.37
CA PHE A 85 3.06 -13.30 -15.56
C PHE A 85 4.43 -13.99 -15.37
N LYS A 86 5.51 -13.39 -15.86
CA LYS A 86 6.89 -13.85 -15.60
C LYS A 86 7.16 -13.92 -14.10
N MET A 87 6.76 -12.88 -13.34
CA MET A 87 6.93 -12.86 -11.90
C MET A 87 6.09 -13.92 -11.17
N LYS A 88 4.85 -14.14 -11.60
CA LYS A 88 4.01 -15.20 -11.02
C LYS A 88 4.66 -16.58 -11.15
N ASN A 89 5.30 -16.86 -12.27
CA ASN A 89 6.05 -18.10 -12.49
C ASN A 89 7.26 -18.18 -11.55
N TYR A 90 8.04 -17.13 -11.44
CA TYR A 90 9.20 -17.09 -10.55
C TYR A 90 8.82 -17.31 -9.09
N ILE A 91 7.79 -16.61 -8.60
CA ILE A 91 7.32 -16.81 -7.23
C ILE A 91 6.86 -18.25 -7.02
N ARG A 92 6.14 -18.85 -7.97
CA ARG A 92 5.68 -20.24 -7.85
C ARG A 92 6.82 -21.23 -7.75
N GLU A 93 7.89 -21.01 -8.51
CA GLU A 93 9.06 -21.89 -8.56
C GLU A 93 9.95 -21.74 -7.31
N GLU A 94 10.06 -20.52 -6.79
CA GLU A 94 10.99 -20.18 -5.71
C GLU A 94 10.31 -19.95 -4.34
N LEU A 95 8.99 -20.13 -4.24
CA LEU A 95 8.23 -19.92 -3.02
C LEU A 95 8.77 -20.73 -1.85
N ASP A 96 9.14 -22.00 -2.10
CA ASP A 96 9.69 -22.88 -1.08
C ASP A 96 11.02 -22.35 -0.51
N VAL A 97 11.83 -21.69 -1.34
CA VAL A 97 13.10 -21.06 -0.89
C VAL A 97 12.80 -19.94 0.11
N ILE A 98 11.78 -19.12 -0.16
CA ILE A 98 11.36 -18.06 0.76
C ILE A 98 10.81 -18.68 2.06
N LEU A 99 9.88 -19.62 1.94
CA LEU A 99 9.16 -20.20 3.08
C LEU A 99 10.02 -21.13 3.94
N THR A 100 11.09 -21.72 3.42
CA THR A 100 12.00 -22.60 4.20
C THR A 100 13.12 -21.87 4.88
N ARG A 101 13.40 -20.62 4.53
CA ARG A 101 14.48 -19.83 5.11
C ARG A 101 14.19 -19.47 6.57
N GLU A 102 15.01 -19.95 7.48
CA GLU A 102 14.76 -19.92 8.93
C GLU A 102 14.74 -18.50 9.52
N ASP A 103 15.58 -17.58 9.04
CA ASP A 103 15.59 -16.17 9.49
C ASP A 103 14.28 -15.47 9.11
N PHE A 104 13.75 -15.72 7.89
CA PHE A 104 12.45 -15.23 7.46
C PHE A 104 11.30 -15.76 8.31
N LYS A 105 11.23 -17.10 8.49
CA LYS A 105 10.20 -17.75 9.31
C LYS A 105 10.16 -17.22 10.73
N SER A 106 11.36 -17.17 11.36
CA SER A 106 11.51 -16.71 12.74
C SER A 106 11.06 -15.27 12.87
N LEU A 107 11.44 -14.40 11.91
CA LEU A 107 11.06 -13.02 11.91
C LEU A 107 9.54 -12.88 11.77
N ILE A 108 8.91 -13.52 10.77
CA ILE A 108 7.46 -13.38 10.52
C ILE A 108 6.63 -13.89 11.72
N LYS A 109 6.97 -15.06 12.29
CA LYS A 109 6.27 -15.61 13.47
C LYS A 109 6.32 -14.71 14.71
N GLU A 110 7.28 -13.83 14.77
CA GLU A 110 7.42 -12.87 15.87
C GLU A 110 6.58 -11.60 15.68
N LYS A 111 6.04 -11.38 14.49
CA LYS A 111 5.30 -10.17 14.15
C LYS A 111 3.80 -10.35 14.35
N ARG A 112 3.19 -9.30 14.84
CA ARG A 112 1.72 -9.19 14.93
C ARG A 112 1.15 -8.72 13.59
N TYR A 113 1.85 -7.79 12.92
CA TYR A 113 1.43 -7.19 11.65
C TYR A 113 2.59 -7.19 10.65
N VAL A 114 2.28 -7.55 9.41
CA VAL A 114 3.22 -7.49 8.28
C VAL A 114 2.58 -6.74 7.12
N PHE A 115 3.20 -5.65 6.69
CA PHE A 115 2.78 -4.87 5.53
C PHE A 115 3.51 -5.37 4.29
N ILE A 116 2.78 -5.82 3.27
CA ILE A 116 3.31 -6.20 1.96
C ILE A 116 3.15 -5.02 1.03
N VAL A 117 4.27 -4.39 0.63
CA VAL A 117 4.27 -3.13 -0.13
C VAL A 117 4.63 -3.38 -1.59
N VAL A 118 3.75 -2.97 -2.50
CA VAL A 118 3.88 -3.24 -3.93
C VAL A 118 3.43 -2.06 -4.80
N SER A 119 3.98 -1.96 -6.02
CA SER A 119 3.34 -1.21 -7.10
C SER A 119 2.42 -2.14 -7.89
N THR A 120 1.27 -1.66 -8.29
CA THR A 120 0.33 -2.39 -9.13
C THR A 120 0.71 -2.36 -10.62
N ALA A 121 1.53 -1.40 -11.01
CA ALA A 121 1.88 -1.13 -12.41
C ALA A 121 3.09 -1.93 -12.92
N GLY A 122 4.06 -2.19 -12.05
CA GLY A 122 5.28 -2.93 -12.41
C GLY A 122 5.01 -4.43 -12.53
N GLY A 123 5.95 -5.17 -13.13
CA GLY A 123 5.81 -6.63 -13.26
C GLY A 123 6.07 -7.36 -11.94
N THR A 124 7.12 -6.98 -11.19
CA THR A 124 7.55 -7.69 -9.97
C THR A 124 6.53 -7.56 -8.84
N GLY A 125 6.19 -6.33 -8.43
CA GLY A 125 5.26 -6.08 -7.34
C GLY A 125 3.85 -6.58 -7.64
N SER A 126 3.32 -6.24 -8.84
CA SER A 126 1.96 -6.63 -9.23
C SER A 126 1.79 -8.13 -9.44
N GLY A 127 2.85 -8.80 -9.91
CA GLY A 127 2.80 -10.24 -10.15
C GLY A 127 2.96 -11.09 -8.88
N ALA A 128 3.72 -10.60 -7.89
CA ALA A 128 3.98 -11.36 -6.67
C ALA A 128 3.03 -11.03 -5.51
N GLY A 129 2.61 -9.76 -5.39
CA GLY A 129 1.95 -9.26 -4.18
C GLY A 129 0.72 -10.04 -3.73
N PRO A 130 -0.34 -10.14 -4.55
CA PRO A 130 -1.55 -10.85 -4.15
C PRO A 130 -1.31 -12.33 -3.83
N GLY A 131 -0.60 -13.04 -4.70
CA GLY A 131 -0.31 -14.46 -4.51
C GLY A 131 0.55 -14.75 -3.28
N LEU A 132 1.59 -13.93 -3.05
CA LEU A 132 2.43 -14.09 -1.86
C LEU A 132 1.63 -13.78 -0.59
N MET A 133 0.80 -12.75 -0.58
CA MET A 133 -0.08 -12.46 0.55
C MET A 133 -0.98 -13.65 0.88
N TYR A 134 -1.64 -14.23 -0.10
CA TYR A 134 -2.49 -15.41 0.08
C TYR A 134 -1.72 -16.56 0.74
N VAL A 135 -0.52 -16.88 0.25
CA VAL A 135 0.29 -17.97 0.80
C VAL A 135 0.77 -17.67 2.21
N LEU A 136 1.27 -16.44 2.47
CA LEU A 136 1.77 -16.06 3.79
C LEU A 136 0.68 -16.09 4.85
N LYS A 137 -0.54 -15.63 4.55
CA LYS A 137 -1.70 -15.76 5.45
C LYS A 137 -1.97 -17.21 5.85
N ASN A 138 -1.89 -18.14 4.90
CA ASN A 138 -2.11 -19.56 5.16
C ASN A 138 -0.95 -20.21 5.93
N CYS A 139 0.29 -19.77 5.72
CA CYS A 139 1.47 -20.31 6.39
C CYS A 139 1.71 -19.75 7.80
N PHE A 140 1.22 -18.54 8.07
CA PHE A 140 1.43 -17.81 9.32
C PHE A 140 0.09 -17.26 9.86
N PRO A 141 -0.82 -18.10 10.31
CA PRO A 141 -2.20 -17.68 10.68
C PRO A 141 -2.26 -16.76 11.90
N ASP A 142 -1.23 -16.74 12.74
CA ASP A 142 -1.13 -15.85 13.91
C ASP A 142 -0.62 -14.44 13.55
N THR A 143 -0.12 -14.25 12.33
CA THR A 143 0.40 -12.98 11.82
C THR A 143 -0.64 -12.33 10.91
N HIS A 144 -0.95 -11.05 11.14
CA HIS A 144 -1.88 -10.31 10.31
C HIS A 144 -1.16 -9.61 9.16
N PHE A 145 -1.52 -9.95 7.91
CA PHE A 145 -0.94 -9.37 6.70
C PHE A 145 -1.84 -8.27 6.13
N ILE A 146 -1.23 -7.15 5.72
CA ILE A 146 -1.90 -6.00 5.13
C ILE A 146 -1.21 -5.68 3.81
N LEU A 147 -1.97 -5.65 2.72
CA LEU A 147 -1.44 -5.32 1.41
C LEU A 147 -1.43 -3.80 1.20
N VAL A 148 -0.28 -3.22 0.92
CA VAL A 148 -0.11 -1.78 0.62
C VAL A 148 0.20 -1.64 -0.86
N ALA A 149 -0.77 -1.20 -1.63
CA ALA A 149 -0.70 -1.12 -3.09
C ALA A 149 -0.61 0.33 -3.57
N VAL A 150 0.30 0.60 -4.51
CA VAL A 150 0.51 1.91 -5.12
C VAL A 150 0.08 1.88 -6.58
N LEU A 151 -0.95 2.67 -6.93
CA LEU A 151 -1.46 2.82 -8.29
C LEU A 151 -0.58 3.77 -9.12
N PRO A 152 -0.46 3.55 -10.44
CA PRO A 152 0.19 4.48 -11.34
C PRO A 152 -0.65 5.74 -11.59
N GLN A 153 -0.03 6.77 -12.15
CA GLN A 153 -0.79 7.86 -12.76
C GLN A 153 -1.64 7.38 -13.95
N ILE A 154 -2.73 8.09 -14.25
CA ILE A 154 -3.62 7.78 -15.39
C ILE A 154 -2.86 7.81 -16.73
N GLN A 155 -1.85 8.68 -16.85
CA GLN A 155 -1.05 8.81 -18.06
C GLN A 155 -0.02 7.70 -18.27
N ALA A 156 0.11 6.74 -17.33
CA ALA A 156 1.00 5.61 -17.52
C ALA A 156 0.66 4.79 -18.78
N ASN A 157 1.66 4.07 -19.27
CA ASN A 157 1.51 3.28 -20.50
C ASN A 157 0.49 2.13 -20.35
N GLU A 158 0.06 1.56 -21.50
CA GLU A 158 -0.96 0.52 -21.52
C GLU A 158 -0.59 -0.70 -20.67
N GLY A 159 0.65 -1.19 -20.72
CA GLY A 159 1.09 -2.35 -19.94
C GLY A 159 0.98 -2.11 -18.44
N ASN A 160 1.34 -0.91 -17.97
CA ASN A 160 1.21 -0.52 -16.56
C ASN A 160 -0.26 -0.45 -16.12
N GLN A 161 -1.14 0.07 -16.98
CA GLN A 161 -2.59 0.13 -16.69
C GLN A 161 -3.21 -1.28 -16.69
N GLN A 162 -2.81 -2.16 -17.63
CA GLN A 162 -3.25 -3.56 -17.67
C GLN A 162 -2.80 -4.33 -16.42
N ASN A 163 -1.53 -4.19 -16.04
CA ASN A 163 -1.03 -4.81 -14.80
C ASN A 163 -1.85 -4.37 -13.59
N THR A 164 -2.23 -3.09 -13.54
CA THR A 164 -3.04 -2.52 -12.45
C THR A 164 -4.47 -3.07 -12.47
N GLU A 165 -5.12 -3.15 -13.64
CA GLU A 165 -6.46 -3.72 -13.79
C GLU A 165 -6.50 -5.17 -13.33
N GLU A 166 -5.55 -5.99 -13.79
CA GLU A 166 -5.44 -7.39 -13.39
C GLU A 166 -5.14 -7.55 -11.89
N PHE A 167 -4.26 -6.70 -11.33
CA PHE A 167 -3.98 -6.69 -9.89
C PHE A 167 -5.22 -6.38 -9.06
N LEU A 168 -5.99 -5.37 -9.44
CA LEU A 168 -7.23 -5.00 -8.75
C LEU A 168 -8.30 -6.09 -8.89
N SER A 169 -8.37 -6.76 -10.05
CA SER A 169 -9.24 -7.91 -10.24
C SER A 169 -8.89 -9.06 -9.30
N GLU A 170 -7.61 -9.40 -9.17
CA GLU A 170 -7.15 -10.42 -8.21
C GLU A 170 -7.44 -10.01 -6.76
N LEU A 171 -7.16 -8.74 -6.41
CA LEU A 171 -7.42 -8.22 -5.07
C LEU A 171 -8.89 -8.33 -4.66
N TYR A 172 -9.82 -8.07 -5.59
CA TYR A 172 -11.24 -8.00 -5.26
C TYR A 172 -12.01 -9.30 -5.47
N ASN A 173 -11.52 -10.19 -6.32
CA ASN A 173 -12.25 -11.40 -6.71
C ASN A 173 -11.59 -12.71 -6.24
N ASP A 174 -10.26 -12.71 -6.07
CA ASP A 174 -9.49 -13.93 -5.86
C ASP A 174 -8.88 -14.03 -4.45
N LEU A 175 -8.68 -12.88 -3.76
CA LEU A 175 -8.26 -12.87 -2.36
C LEU A 175 -9.44 -13.16 -1.42
N ASP A 176 -9.12 -13.73 -0.26
CA ASP A 176 -10.11 -14.07 0.74
C ASP A 176 -10.88 -12.84 1.26
N ASP A 177 -12.14 -13.04 1.66
CA ASP A 177 -13.02 -12.00 2.18
C ASP A 177 -12.46 -11.28 3.43
N ASP A 178 -11.51 -11.88 4.13
CA ASP A 178 -10.84 -11.33 5.32
C ASP A 178 -9.58 -10.50 4.99
N THR A 179 -9.35 -10.18 3.71
CA THR A 179 -8.18 -9.42 3.28
C THR A 179 -8.29 -7.95 3.64
N VAL A 180 -7.25 -7.42 4.28
CA VAL A 180 -7.08 -5.98 4.55
C VAL A 180 -6.05 -5.39 3.60
N TYR A 181 -6.37 -4.23 3.02
CA TYR A 181 -5.49 -3.56 2.08
C TYR A 181 -5.57 -2.04 2.15
N MET A 182 -4.48 -1.36 1.80
CA MET A 182 -4.38 0.09 1.64
C MET A 182 -4.06 0.40 0.19
N ILE A 183 -4.71 1.41 -0.38
CA ILE A 183 -4.47 1.82 -1.77
C ILE A 183 -4.07 3.28 -1.80
N TYR A 184 -2.85 3.52 -2.29
CA TYR A 184 -2.29 4.82 -2.57
C TYR A 184 -2.25 5.08 -4.06
N ASP A 185 -2.35 6.33 -4.48
CA ASP A 185 -2.52 6.69 -5.88
C ASP A 185 -1.59 7.84 -6.29
N ASN A 186 -0.67 7.55 -7.19
CA ASN A 186 0.23 8.56 -7.75
C ASN A 186 -0.53 9.66 -8.50
N GLU A 187 -1.76 9.38 -8.98
CA GLU A 187 -2.62 10.39 -9.62
C GLU A 187 -2.95 11.56 -8.68
N THR A 188 -3.01 11.34 -7.37
CA THR A 188 -3.25 12.40 -6.38
C THR A 188 -2.14 13.45 -6.33
N ARG A 189 -1.01 13.19 -6.99
CA ARG A 189 0.17 14.06 -7.07
C ARG A 189 0.61 14.32 -8.52
N SER A 190 -0.26 14.08 -9.50
CA SER A 190 0.03 14.25 -10.93
C SER A 190 0.39 15.68 -11.35
N GLN A 191 0.11 16.68 -10.51
CA GLN A 191 0.50 18.07 -10.73
C GLN A 191 1.97 18.37 -10.44
N PHE A 192 2.71 17.44 -9.83
CA PHE A 192 4.14 17.56 -9.55
C PHE A 192 4.97 16.82 -10.61
N SER A 193 6.29 17.03 -10.61
CA SER A 193 7.18 16.19 -11.42
C SER A 193 7.12 14.73 -10.99
N ASP A 194 7.48 13.79 -11.87
CA ASP A 194 7.44 12.36 -11.55
C ASP A 194 8.22 12.01 -10.28
N THR A 195 9.42 12.58 -10.12
CA THR A 195 10.26 12.37 -8.92
C THR A 195 9.58 12.91 -7.66
N GLU A 196 9.09 14.13 -7.70
CA GLU A 196 8.38 14.76 -6.57
C GLU A 196 7.09 14.02 -6.21
N CYS A 197 6.35 13.56 -7.23
CA CYS A 197 5.16 12.74 -7.04
C CYS A 197 5.48 11.46 -6.24
N LEU A 198 6.51 10.72 -6.66
CA LEU A 198 6.94 9.50 -5.98
C LEU A 198 7.42 9.78 -4.55
N GLU A 199 8.21 10.83 -4.34
CA GLU A 199 8.67 11.22 -3.00
C GLU A 199 7.50 11.55 -2.08
N LEU A 200 6.53 12.36 -2.54
CA LEU A 200 5.37 12.75 -1.75
C LEU A 200 4.45 11.57 -1.40
N VAL A 201 4.26 10.64 -2.33
CA VAL A 201 3.43 9.45 -2.09
C VAL A 201 4.16 8.49 -1.14
N ASN A 202 5.44 8.22 -1.35
CA ASN A 202 6.24 7.36 -0.48
C ASN A 202 6.30 7.89 0.96
N ASP A 203 6.53 9.22 1.12
CA ASP A 203 6.48 9.90 2.42
C ASP A 203 5.11 9.77 3.07
N GLY A 204 4.05 9.90 2.28
CA GLY A 204 2.68 9.70 2.73
C GLY A 204 2.46 8.31 3.31
N ILE A 205 2.87 7.29 2.58
CA ILE A 205 2.73 5.88 2.99
C ILE A 205 3.47 5.62 4.30
N VAL A 206 4.74 5.99 4.37
CA VAL A 206 5.59 5.75 5.54
C VAL A 206 5.02 6.41 6.79
N GLU A 207 4.54 7.65 6.67
CA GLU A 207 3.94 8.37 7.79
C GLU A 207 2.57 7.80 8.21
N ASP A 208 1.77 7.30 7.28
CA ASP A 208 0.48 6.67 7.59
C ASP A 208 0.68 5.33 8.32
N LEU A 209 1.62 4.51 7.84
CA LEU A 209 1.96 3.25 8.50
C LEU A 209 2.54 3.48 9.90
N ARG A 210 3.35 4.54 10.09
CA ARG A 210 3.86 4.92 11.40
C ARG A 210 2.74 5.23 12.39
N ILE A 211 1.66 5.89 11.97
CA ILE A 211 0.52 6.22 12.85
C ILE A 211 -0.09 4.96 13.45
N LEU A 212 -0.23 3.90 12.66
CA LEU A 212 -0.79 2.63 13.13
C LEU A 212 0.04 1.99 14.26
N THR A 213 1.30 2.42 14.45
CA THR A 213 2.22 1.88 15.47
C THR A 213 2.35 2.74 16.74
N CYS A 214 1.77 3.93 16.79
CA CYS A 214 2.09 4.89 17.84
C CYS A 214 0.90 5.40 18.67
N ILE A 215 -0.27 4.82 18.55
CA ILE A 215 -1.46 5.28 19.27
C ILE A 215 -1.29 5.19 20.80
N ASP A 216 -0.65 4.14 21.27
CA ASP A 216 -0.38 3.92 22.70
C ASP A 216 0.53 5.00 23.35
N ASN A 217 1.14 5.88 22.56
CA ASN A 217 2.08 6.88 23.06
C ASN A 217 1.42 8.18 23.56
N TYR A 218 0.10 8.28 23.44
CA TYR A 218 -0.65 9.47 23.85
C TYR A 218 -1.64 9.12 24.96
N PRO A 219 -1.18 9.09 26.23
CA PRO A 219 -2.05 8.75 27.35
C PRO A 219 -3.20 9.75 27.49
N THR A 220 -4.38 9.24 27.74
CA THR A 220 -5.59 10.03 27.95
C THR A 220 -6.34 9.59 29.19
N PRO A 221 -6.91 10.51 29.97
CA PRO A 221 -7.80 10.18 31.07
C PRO A 221 -9.25 9.92 30.64
N TYR A 222 -9.55 10.16 29.36
CA TYR A 222 -10.89 10.02 28.78
C TYR A 222 -10.88 8.88 27.74
N ASP A 223 -11.88 8.83 26.89
CA ASP A 223 -12.00 7.83 25.83
C ASP A 223 -10.64 7.44 25.23
N SER A 224 -10.24 6.19 25.37
CA SER A 224 -8.96 5.70 24.85
C SER A 224 -9.18 4.55 23.89
N ILE A 225 -8.46 4.58 22.78
CA ILE A 225 -8.31 3.42 21.91
C ILE A 225 -7.18 2.58 22.51
N ASP A 226 -7.51 1.41 22.99
CA ASP A 226 -6.53 0.45 23.48
C ASP A 226 -5.99 -0.44 22.35
N LYS A 227 -5.10 -1.37 22.69
CA LYS A 227 -4.53 -2.30 21.70
C LYS A 227 -5.57 -3.20 21.05
N ALA A 228 -6.61 -3.60 21.78
CA ALA A 228 -7.65 -4.47 21.25
C ALA A 228 -8.58 -3.72 20.28
N ASP A 229 -8.91 -2.47 20.60
CA ASP A 229 -9.67 -1.57 19.74
C ASP A 229 -8.91 -1.32 18.43
N MET A 230 -7.62 -1.02 18.54
CA MET A 230 -6.77 -0.78 17.39
C MET A 230 -6.61 -2.02 16.52
N GLU A 231 -6.46 -3.17 17.13
CA GLU A 231 -6.46 -4.46 16.45
C GLU A 231 -7.78 -4.69 15.71
N SER A 232 -8.91 -4.41 16.36
CA SER A 232 -10.24 -4.50 15.77
C SER A 232 -10.38 -3.62 14.53
N ILE A 233 -9.83 -2.40 14.54
CA ILE A 233 -9.83 -1.49 13.39
C ILE A 233 -8.92 -2.00 12.27
N ILE A 234 -7.67 -2.38 12.61
CA ILE A 234 -6.66 -2.77 11.61
C ILE A 234 -7.01 -4.11 10.95
N LYS A 235 -7.65 -5.02 11.66
CA LYS A 235 -8.04 -6.35 11.15
C LYS A 235 -9.39 -6.36 10.43
N GLU A 236 -10.11 -5.25 10.40
CA GLU A 236 -11.39 -5.19 9.70
C GLU A 236 -11.20 -5.39 8.19
N PRO A 237 -11.83 -6.41 7.59
CA PRO A 237 -11.68 -6.74 6.18
C PRO A 237 -12.08 -5.59 5.24
N GLY A 238 -11.35 -5.44 4.16
CA GLY A 238 -11.57 -4.41 3.17
C GLY A 238 -10.48 -3.35 3.16
N ARG A 239 -10.80 -2.18 2.62
CA ARG A 239 -9.83 -1.10 2.48
C ARG A 239 -9.65 -0.36 3.80
N LEU A 240 -8.38 -0.13 4.16
CA LEU A 240 -7.94 0.68 5.29
C LEU A 240 -7.44 2.04 4.80
N LEU A 241 -7.86 3.12 5.42
CA LEU A 241 -7.45 4.49 5.13
C LEU A 241 -6.96 5.16 6.40
N VAL A 242 -5.84 5.86 6.29
CA VAL A 242 -5.28 6.72 7.35
C VAL A 242 -5.21 8.15 6.86
N THR A 243 -5.71 9.10 7.65
CA THR A 243 -5.65 10.52 7.31
C THR A 243 -5.04 11.30 8.45
N ARG A 244 -4.15 12.23 8.12
CA ARG A 244 -3.36 13.01 9.06
C ARG A 244 -3.64 14.50 8.94
N ILE A 245 -3.86 15.16 10.08
CA ILE A 245 -3.90 16.60 10.16
C ILE A 245 -2.95 17.03 11.28
N LYS A 246 -1.78 17.57 10.89
CA LYS A 246 -0.70 17.95 11.80
C LYS A 246 -0.48 19.46 11.90
N LYS A 247 -1.21 20.26 11.15
CA LYS A 247 -1.05 21.72 11.12
C LYS A 247 -2.42 22.39 10.99
N GLY A 248 -2.50 23.61 11.49
CA GLY A 248 -3.70 24.43 11.34
C GLY A 248 -4.88 24.02 12.22
N LEU A 249 -4.66 23.23 13.28
CA LEU A 249 -5.68 22.87 14.28
C LEU A 249 -5.56 23.82 15.47
N THR A 250 -5.88 25.09 15.24
CA THR A 250 -5.91 26.14 16.25
C THR A 250 -7.35 26.46 16.66
N GLU A 251 -7.52 27.11 17.82
CA GLU A 251 -8.82 27.58 18.27
C GLU A 251 -9.51 28.42 17.20
N LYS A 252 -8.83 29.41 16.66
CA LYS A 252 -9.35 30.26 15.57
C LYS A 252 -9.82 29.49 14.34
N VAL A 253 -9.06 28.48 13.91
CA VAL A 253 -9.45 27.68 12.71
C VAL A 253 -10.70 26.84 13.00
N LEU A 254 -10.85 26.31 14.21
CA LEU A 254 -12.04 25.52 14.58
C LEU A 254 -13.26 26.38 14.92
N GLU A 255 -13.10 27.67 15.19
CA GLU A 255 -14.20 28.63 15.22
C GLU A 255 -14.76 28.92 13.83
N ASP A 256 -13.87 28.97 12.82
CA ASP A 256 -14.21 29.34 11.43
C ASP A 256 -14.64 28.12 10.57
N ALA A 257 -14.18 26.92 10.89
CA ALA A 257 -14.41 25.71 10.09
C ALA A 257 -14.79 24.51 10.95
N SER A 258 -15.76 23.72 10.51
CA SER A 258 -16.09 22.48 11.20
C SER A 258 -14.96 21.45 11.09
N ILE A 259 -14.83 20.61 12.11
CA ILE A 259 -13.84 19.51 12.10
C ILE A 259 -14.05 18.55 10.92
N ASP A 260 -15.31 18.34 10.52
CA ASP A 260 -15.68 17.54 9.36
C ASP A 260 -15.05 18.07 8.08
N ASP A 261 -15.18 19.37 7.83
CA ASP A 261 -14.64 20.01 6.65
C ASP A 261 -13.11 19.90 6.60
N ILE A 262 -12.46 20.00 7.76
CA ILE A 262 -11.01 19.85 7.91
C ILE A 262 -10.58 18.41 7.60
N ILE A 263 -11.27 17.40 8.15
CA ILE A 263 -10.99 15.99 7.88
C ILE A 263 -11.24 15.65 6.41
N ILE A 264 -12.37 16.05 5.85
CA ILE A 264 -12.71 15.82 4.43
C ILE A 264 -11.65 16.44 3.51
N LYS A 265 -11.21 17.67 3.81
CA LYS A 265 -10.12 18.31 3.07
C LYS A 265 -8.83 17.51 3.17
N ALA A 266 -8.49 17.00 4.35
CA ALA A 266 -7.30 16.18 4.55
C ALA A 266 -7.37 14.85 3.79
N ILE A 267 -8.53 14.19 3.74
CA ILE A 267 -8.74 12.98 2.94
C ILE A 267 -8.52 13.30 1.45
N LYS A 268 -9.11 14.37 0.93
CA LYS A 268 -8.93 14.80 -0.46
C LYS A 268 -7.49 15.17 -0.81
N GLN A 269 -6.72 15.62 0.18
CA GLN A 269 -5.30 15.97 0.05
C GLN A 269 -4.36 14.83 0.41
N SER A 270 -4.86 13.68 0.82
CA SER A 270 -4.04 12.50 1.12
C SER A 270 -3.52 11.87 -0.17
N CYS A 271 -2.66 10.87 -0.02
CA CYS A 271 -2.19 10.06 -1.15
C CYS A 271 -3.08 8.84 -1.42
N HIS A 272 -4.17 8.68 -0.68
CA HIS A 272 -5.17 7.65 -0.95
C HIS A 272 -6.05 8.01 -2.15
N THR A 273 -6.55 7.00 -2.84
CA THR A 273 -7.58 7.20 -3.85
C THR A 273 -8.83 7.83 -3.24
N GLU A 274 -9.57 8.58 -4.04
CA GLU A 274 -10.87 9.12 -3.65
C GLU A 274 -11.80 8.04 -3.13
N THR A 275 -12.69 8.44 -2.21
CA THR A 275 -13.75 7.55 -1.72
C THR A 275 -14.88 7.47 -2.74
N ASP A 276 -15.31 6.26 -3.06
CA ASP A 276 -16.40 6.00 -4.00
C ASP A 276 -17.76 6.45 -3.47
N ARG A 277 -18.72 6.61 -4.38
CA ARG A 277 -20.10 6.97 -4.05
C ARG A 277 -20.84 5.90 -3.24
N ASN A 278 -20.53 4.61 -3.45
CA ASN A 278 -21.04 3.50 -2.67
C ASN A 278 -20.19 3.33 -1.39
N LYS A 279 -20.49 4.15 -0.42
CA LYS A 279 -19.70 4.32 0.79
C LYS A 279 -20.05 3.26 1.80
N ARG A 280 -19.17 2.26 1.94
CA ARG A 280 -19.15 1.35 3.06
C ARG A 280 -17.96 1.70 3.92
N VAL A 281 -18.17 1.81 5.20
CA VAL A 281 -17.13 1.87 6.23
C VAL A 281 -17.61 1.06 7.43
N ALA A 282 -16.76 0.20 7.96
CA ALA A 282 -17.12 -0.60 9.12
C ALA A 282 -16.75 0.10 10.41
N LYS A 283 -15.51 0.58 10.53
CA LYS A 283 -14.99 1.14 11.78
C LYS A 283 -14.22 2.42 11.56
N TRP A 284 -14.29 3.32 12.55
CA TRP A 284 -13.44 4.50 12.65
C TRP A 284 -12.70 4.52 13.96
N GLY A 285 -11.40 4.87 13.90
CA GLY A 285 -10.61 5.33 15.03
C GLY A 285 -10.25 6.81 14.82
N ILE A 286 -10.67 7.67 15.72
CA ILE A 286 -10.35 9.10 15.71
C ILE A 286 -9.42 9.39 16.89
N ILE A 287 -8.21 9.82 16.59
CA ILE A 287 -7.17 10.12 17.57
C ILE A 287 -6.89 11.60 17.54
N SER A 288 -7.23 12.31 18.60
CA SER A 288 -6.96 13.74 18.77
C SER A 288 -5.94 14.00 19.87
N TYR A 289 -5.08 14.98 19.63
CA TYR A 289 -4.15 15.52 20.60
C TYR A 289 -4.26 17.05 20.54
N PHE A 290 -5.09 17.59 21.40
CA PHE A 290 -5.49 18.99 21.39
C PHE A 290 -5.21 19.68 22.71
N THR A 291 -4.89 20.98 22.67
CA THR A 291 -4.93 21.84 23.86
C THR A 291 -6.34 21.85 24.46
N GLN A 292 -6.46 22.23 25.73
CA GLN A 292 -7.77 22.26 26.41
C GLN A 292 -8.78 23.18 25.71
N GLU A 293 -8.33 24.30 25.17
CA GLU A 293 -9.13 25.29 24.45
C GLU A 293 -9.72 24.65 23.18
N VAL A 294 -8.87 24.04 22.35
CA VAL A 294 -9.28 23.35 21.11
C VAL A 294 -10.19 22.15 21.42
N ASN A 295 -9.92 21.41 22.48
CA ASN A 295 -10.76 20.29 22.89
C ASN A 295 -12.21 20.69 23.25
N LYS A 296 -12.43 21.91 23.79
CA LYS A 296 -13.77 22.41 24.04
C LYS A 296 -14.60 22.69 22.80
N LEU A 297 -13.92 23.01 21.69
CA LEU A 297 -14.54 23.27 20.40
C LEU A 297 -14.76 21.98 19.59
N TYR A 298 -14.03 20.93 19.93
CA TYR A 298 -14.15 19.65 19.24
C TYR A 298 -15.50 18.99 19.49
N GLN A 299 -16.30 18.88 18.43
CA GLN A 299 -17.58 18.19 18.47
C GLN A 299 -17.51 16.88 17.70
N SER A 300 -17.99 15.81 18.32
CA SER A 300 -17.94 14.45 17.77
C SER A 300 -19.06 14.10 16.79
N LYS A 301 -19.90 15.07 16.38
CA LYS A 301 -21.07 14.82 15.50
C LYS A 301 -20.68 14.64 14.04
N LEU A 302 -19.69 14.47 13.55
CA LEU A 302 -19.12 14.19 12.23
C LEU A 302 -20.15 13.81 11.13
N GLU A 303 -21.23 14.56 11.00
CA GLU A 303 -22.33 14.27 10.07
C GLU A 303 -21.89 14.38 8.60
N LYS A 304 -21.19 15.47 8.24
CA LYS A 304 -20.66 15.64 6.89
C LYS A 304 -19.61 14.59 6.56
N LEU A 305 -18.83 14.15 7.54
CA LEU A 305 -17.86 13.09 7.33
C LEU A 305 -18.57 11.75 7.08
N CYS A 306 -19.67 11.46 7.77
CA CYS A 306 -20.52 10.31 7.47
C CYS A 306 -21.08 10.36 6.06
N ASP A 307 -21.52 11.51 5.60
CA ASP A 307 -22.00 11.71 4.24
C ASP A 307 -20.88 11.56 3.19
N PHE A 308 -19.65 11.86 3.56
CA PHE A 308 -18.50 11.81 2.65
C PHE A 308 -17.84 10.42 2.59
N VAL A 309 -17.57 9.78 3.72
CA VAL A 309 -16.85 8.49 3.80
C VAL A 309 -17.81 7.32 3.96
N GLY A 310 -18.96 7.53 4.59
CA GLY A 310 -19.92 6.52 5.01
C GLY A 310 -20.09 6.53 6.54
N THR A 311 -21.22 6.02 7.03
CA THR A 311 -21.50 5.91 8.47
C THR A 311 -20.86 4.63 9.02
N PRO A 312 -19.94 4.70 9.99
CA PRO A 312 -19.32 3.50 10.55
C PRO A 312 -20.31 2.74 11.43
N ILE A 313 -20.15 1.42 11.47
CA ILE A 313 -20.88 0.55 12.40
C ILE A 313 -20.35 0.76 13.84
N GLU A 314 -19.01 0.83 13.96
CA GLU A 314 -18.34 1.07 15.24
C GLU A 314 -17.45 2.32 15.15
N ARG A 315 -17.38 3.05 16.25
CA ARG A 315 -16.61 4.29 16.34
C ARG A 315 -15.80 4.30 17.64
N PHE A 316 -14.50 4.49 17.49
CA PHE A 316 -13.54 4.57 18.58
C PHE A 316 -12.95 5.99 18.64
N ASN A 317 -12.82 6.54 19.83
CA ASN A 317 -12.22 7.85 20.02
C ASN A 317 -11.06 7.76 21.01
N HIS A 318 -10.01 8.54 20.74
CA HIS A 318 -8.86 8.70 21.62
C HIS A 318 -8.55 10.18 21.74
N ASN A 319 -8.91 10.76 22.88
CA ASN A 319 -8.80 12.20 23.12
C ASN A 319 -7.68 12.49 24.13
N ALA A 320 -6.48 12.74 23.64
CA ALA A 320 -5.34 13.08 24.48
C ALA A 320 -5.18 14.60 24.62
N VAL A 321 -4.78 15.06 25.81
CA VAL A 321 -4.57 16.48 26.08
C VAL A 321 -3.15 16.88 25.73
N ASN A 322 -3.04 17.95 24.93
CA ASN A 322 -1.79 18.55 24.51
C ASN A 322 -1.39 19.70 25.45
N ASP A 323 -0.29 19.55 26.16
CA ASP A 323 0.34 20.55 27.02
C ASP A 323 1.47 21.36 26.34
N LYS A 324 1.77 21.05 25.07
CA LYS A 324 2.88 21.65 24.29
C LYS A 324 2.49 22.85 23.45
N GLY A 325 1.21 23.22 23.50
CA GLY A 325 0.64 24.34 22.71
C GLY A 325 0.11 23.94 21.33
N GLU A 326 -0.70 24.81 20.73
CA GLU A 326 -1.46 24.54 19.49
C GLU A 326 -0.63 24.10 18.30
N ALA A 327 0.63 24.52 18.20
CA ALA A 327 1.53 24.09 17.13
C ALA A 327 1.79 22.58 17.09
N HIS A 328 1.50 21.88 18.21
CA HIS A 328 1.64 20.44 18.36
C HIS A 328 0.30 19.70 18.29
N ASN A 329 -0.80 20.41 18.02
CA ASN A 329 -2.09 19.78 17.83
C ASN A 329 -2.07 18.88 16.59
N PHE A 330 -2.71 17.73 16.70
CA PHE A 330 -2.95 16.85 15.54
C PHE A 330 -4.27 16.10 15.68
N LEU A 331 -4.76 15.63 14.55
CA LEU A 331 -5.89 14.73 14.44
C LEU A 331 -5.57 13.65 13.41
N TYR A 332 -5.83 12.41 13.78
CA TYR A 332 -5.74 11.27 12.89
C TYR A 332 -7.11 10.60 12.76
N LEU A 333 -7.46 10.20 11.55
CA LEU A 333 -8.57 9.31 11.29
C LEU A 333 -8.02 8.02 10.71
N VAL A 334 -8.41 6.90 11.31
CA VAL A 334 -8.21 5.56 10.75
C VAL A 334 -9.58 5.00 10.42
N ALA A 335 -9.86 4.71 9.16
CA ALA A 335 -11.14 4.16 8.72
C ALA A 335 -10.90 2.81 8.04
N SER A 336 -11.67 1.78 8.40
CA SER A 336 -11.51 0.41 7.91
C SER A 336 -12.82 -0.19 7.41
N GLY A 337 -12.71 -1.27 6.63
CA GLY A 337 -13.85 -1.89 5.97
C GLY A 337 -14.46 -1.01 4.88
N LEU A 338 -13.67 -0.13 4.25
CA LEU A 338 -14.15 0.70 3.14
C LEU A 338 -14.35 -0.12 1.87
N SER A 339 -15.24 0.38 1.02
CA SER A 339 -15.49 -0.18 -0.32
C SER A 339 -14.25 -0.22 -1.21
N PRO A 340 -14.19 -1.12 -2.21
CA PRO A 340 -13.25 -1.06 -3.32
C PRO A 340 -13.24 0.28 -4.04
N ILE A 341 -12.18 0.58 -4.79
CA ILE A 341 -12.00 1.84 -5.55
C ILE A 341 -12.64 1.77 -6.95
N ASN A 342 -13.94 1.58 -7.03
CA ASN A 342 -14.63 1.32 -8.30
C ASN A 342 -14.50 2.46 -9.33
N ASP A 343 -14.60 3.73 -8.90
CA ASP A 343 -14.48 4.89 -9.79
C ASP A 343 -13.05 4.98 -10.38
N ARG A 344 -12.03 4.68 -9.60
CA ARG A 344 -10.64 4.66 -10.08
C ARG A 344 -10.37 3.48 -11.02
N SER A 345 -10.89 2.31 -10.69
CA SER A 345 -10.82 1.11 -11.55
C SER A 345 -11.47 1.36 -12.90
N LYS A 346 -12.60 2.05 -12.94
CA LYS A 346 -13.29 2.45 -14.18
C LYS A 346 -12.42 3.38 -15.03
N LYS A 347 -11.79 4.41 -14.43
CA LYS A 347 -10.87 5.31 -15.14
C LYS A 347 -9.67 4.55 -15.75
N ILE A 348 -9.15 3.52 -15.05
CA ILE A 348 -8.08 2.65 -15.56
C ILE A 348 -8.56 1.89 -16.81
N ALA A 349 -9.73 1.24 -16.74
CA ALA A 349 -10.31 0.50 -17.86
C ALA A 349 -10.60 1.42 -19.07
N GLU A 350 -11.14 2.60 -18.85
CA GLU A 350 -11.37 3.62 -19.90
C GLU A 350 -10.04 4.00 -20.57
N ARG A 351 -8.97 4.25 -19.78
CA ARG A 351 -7.65 4.60 -20.31
C ARG A 351 -7.04 3.49 -21.16
N ILE A 352 -7.17 2.24 -20.75
CA ILE A 352 -6.72 1.08 -21.54
C ILE A 352 -7.43 1.08 -22.92
N GLN A 353 -8.74 1.30 -22.93
CA GLN A 353 -9.50 1.35 -24.19
C GLN A 353 -9.07 2.51 -25.10
N GLU A 354 -8.80 3.69 -24.54
CA GLU A 354 -8.28 4.84 -25.30
C GLU A 354 -6.93 4.51 -25.95
N LEU A 355 -6.00 3.94 -25.18
CA LEU A 355 -4.67 3.58 -25.67
C LEU A 355 -4.74 2.51 -26.77
N ARG A 356 -5.63 1.52 -26.64
CA ARG A 356 -5.86 0.50 -27.68
C ARG A 356 -6.47 1.11 -28.96
N ARG A 357 -7.42 2.03 -28.84
CA ARG A 357 -7.98 2.74 -30.00
C ARG A 357 -6.94 3.58 -30.72
N ALA A 358 -6.10 4.32 -29.97
CA ALA A 358 -5.02 5.10 -30.54
C ALA A 358 -4.03 4.24 -31.34
N LYS A 359 -3.65 3.07 -30.81
CA LYS A 359 -2.80 2.10 -31.52
C LYS A 359 -3.45 1.56 -32.79
N ALA A 360 -4.71 1.16 -32.73
CA ALA A 360 -5.44 0.66 -33.88
C ALA A 360 -5.54 1.70 -35.00
N THR A 361 -5.70 2.98 -34.65
CA THR A 361 -5.72 4.08 -35.63
C THR A 361 -4.34 4.31 -36.25
N ASP A 362 -3.27 4.23 -35.45
CA ASP A 362 -1.89 4.37 -35.95
C ASP A 362 -1.48 3.19 -36.86
N GLU A 363 -1.86 1.96 -36.51
CA GLU A 363 -1.63 0.77 -37.34
C GLU A 363 -2.40 0.82 -38.66
N SER A 364 -3.63 1.37 -38.68
CA SER A 364 -4.42 1.54 -39.89
C SER A 364 -3.85 2.60 -40.84
N SER A 365 -2.99 3.50 -40.34
CA SER A 365 -2.32 4.55 -41.13
C SER A 365 -0.99 4.08 -41.77
N LYS A 366 -0.47 2.91 -41.38
CA LYS A 366 0.77 2.36 -41.92
C LYS A 366 0.48 1.68 -43.25
N TYR A 367 1.34 1.95 -44.25
CA TYR A 367 1.37 1.19 -45.51
C TYR A 367 1.79 -0.23 -45.21
N VAL A 368 0.86 -1.19 -45.30
CA VAL A 368 1.14 -2.62 -45.10
C VAL A 368 1.29 -3.24 -46.46
N SER A 369 2.47 -3.80 -46.78
CA SER A 369 2.67 -4.64 -47.97
C SER A 369 1.94 -5.99 -47.80
N ASN A 370 1.61 -6.66 -48.89
CA ASN A 370 0.98 -7.99 -48.84
C ASN A 370 1.84 -9.02 -48.07
N GLU A 371 3.16 -8.89 -48.09
CA GLU A 371 4.10 -9.72 -47.33
C GLU A 371 4.02 -9.51 -45.83
N ASP A 372 3.76 -8.26 -45.40
CA ASP A 372 3.55 -7.93 -43.97
C ASP A 372 2.24 -8.51 -43.44
N HIS A 373 1.22 -8.66 -44.26
CA HIS A 373 -0.07 -9.24 -43.87
C HIS A 373 0.09 -10.74 -43.54
N GLU A 374 0.82 -11.49 -44.40
CA GLU A 374 1.09 -12.93 -44.24
C GLU A 374 1.99 -13.20 -43.00
N TYR A 375 2.98 -12.33 -42.76
CA TYR A 375 3.84 -12.39 -41.59
C TYR A 375 3.09 -12.13 -40.29
N ASN A 376 2.19 -11.14 -40.27
CA ASN A 376 1.37 -10.80 -39.10
C ASN A 376 0.33 -11.89 -38.78
N GLU A 377 -0.25 -12.57 -39.77
CA GLU A 377 -1.09 -13.75 -39.55
C GLU A 377 -0.33 -14.92 -38.93
N ILE A 378 0.91 -15.17 -39.37
CA ILE A 378 1.78 -16.20 -38.79
C ILE A 378 2.15 -15.87 -37.35
N LEU A 379 2.42 -14.59 -37.04
CA LEU A 379 2.69 -14.09 -35.68
C LEU A 379 1.46 -14.23 -34.76
N ALA A 380 0.28 -13.91 -35.28
CA ALA A 380 -0.97 -14.05 -34.52
C ALA A 380 -1.25 -15.53 -34.17
N ARG A 381 -1.10 -16.44 -35.16
CA ARG A 381 -1.23 -17.89 -34.92
C ARG A 381 -0.18 -18.43 -33.94
N LYS A 382 1.06 -17.95 -33.98
CA LYS A 382 2.11 -18.35 -33.02
C LYS A 382 1.77 -17.88 -31.60
N LYS A 383 1.25 -16.67 -31.45
CA LYS A 383 0.80 -16.15 -30.14
C LYS A 383 -0.37 -16.95 -29.58
N GLU A 384 -1.32 -17.33 -30.41
CA GLU A 384 -2.47 -18.14 -30.01
C GLU A 384 -2.08 -19.57 -29.59
N ILE A 385 -1.17 -20.20 -30.35
CA ILE A 385 -0.60 -21.51 -29.99
C ILE A 385 0.22 -21.43 -28.69
N GLN A 386 0.97 -20.35 -28.46
CA GLN A 386 1.67 -20.15 -27.20
C GLN A 386 0.70 -19.93 -26.02
N LYS A 387 -0.41 -19.23 -26.25
CA LYS A 387 -1.45 -19.05 -25.24
C LYS A 387 -2.10 -20.38 -24.85
N LEU A 388 -2.49 -21.19 -25.83
CA LEU A 388 -3.07 -22.52 -25.62
C LEU A 388 -2.09 -23.46 -24.91
N LYS A 389 -0.82 -23.47 -25.28
CA LYS A 389 0.21 -24.27 -24.60
C LYS A 389 0.45 -23.83 -23.14
N ARG A 390 0.26 -22.56 -22.84
CA ARG A 390 0.34 -22.03 -21.47
C ARG A 390 -0.86 -22.46 -20.62
N GLU A 391 -2.05 -22.45 -21.19
CA GLU A 391 -3.29 -22.90 -20.52
C GLU A 391 -3.28 -24.40 -20.22
N GLU A 392 -2.66 -25.24 -21.06
CA GLU A 392 -2.54 -26.70 -20.84
C GLU A 392 -1.49 -27.10 -19.77
N GLN A 393 -0.54 -26.23 -19.44
CA GLN A 393 0.54 -26.54 -18.48
C GLN A 393 0.19 -26.23 -17.03
N ILE A 394 -0.95 -25.60 -16.75
CA ILE A 394 -1.31 -25.13 -15.38
C ILE A 394 -2.18 -26.19 -14.69
N LYS A 395 -1.53 -27.21 -14.09
CA LYS A 395 -2.18 -28.03 -13.06
C LYS A 395 -1.78 -27.51 -11.67
N PRO A 396 -2.71 -27.20 -10.78
CA PRO A 396 -2.39 -26.69 -9.45
C PRO A 396 -1.58 -27.71 -8.66
N LYS A 397 -0.35 -27.36 -8.28
CA LYS A 397 0.56 -28.20 -7.50
C LYS A 397 0.76 -27.69 -6.07
N THR A 398 0.50 -26.40 -5.83
CA THR A 398 0.80 -25.72 -4.56
C THR A 398 -0.39 -24.88 -4.11
N LEU A 399 -0.33 -24.33 -2.88
CA LEU A 399 -1.28 -23.31 -2.40
C LEU A 399 -1.34 -22.08 -3.32
N PHE A 400 -0.19 -21.69 -3.86
CA PHE A 400 -0.08 -20.58 -4.80
C PHE A 400 -0.78 -20.87 -6.15
N ASP A 401 -0.74 -22.12 -6.61
CA ASP A 401 -1.41 -22.53 -7.85
C ASP A 401 -2.94 -22.48 -7.76
N LYS A 402 -3.52 -22.57 -6.54
CA LYS A 402 -4.96 -22.40 -6.32
C LYS A 402 -5.39 -20.95 -6.50
N PHE A 403 -4.48 -20.00 -6.23
CA PHE A 403 -4.71 -18.58 -6.38
C PHE A 403 -4.55 -18.10 -7.84
N ILE A 404 -3.72 -18.75 -8.66
CA ILE A 404 -3.41 -18.37 -10.05
C ILE A 404 -4.40 -18.96 -11.08
N LYS A 405 -5.51 -19.52 -10.67
CA LYS A 405 -6.54 -19.92 -11.62
C LYS A 405 -7.19 -18.70 -12.22
#